data_8bbf9c9db42ff371c4151f7f2a884cda
#
_entry.id   8bbf9c9db42ff371c4151f7f2a884cda
#
_cell.length_a   1.000
_cell.length_b   1.000
_cell.length_c   1.000
_cell.angle_alpha   90.00
_cell.angle_beta   90.00
_cell.angle_gamma   90.00
#
_symmetry.space_group_name_H-M   'P 1'
#
loop_
_entity.id
_entity.type
_entity.pdbx_description
1 polymer ?
#
loop_
_entity_poly.entity_id
_entity_poly.type
_entity_poly.pdbx_seq_one_letter_code
_entity_poly.pdbx_strand_id
1 'polypeptide(L)'
;LMAIIAVGCLAVAYYIAITTENPLNVLSLFFVAVLLVIVGTYLLFIAGSIVFLKMLRKNKKFYYNKKHFAAVSGMIYRMKQNAGGLASICVLSTMVLVTIASTVSLYIGLDDELKARYPMEAVSYVDYLKVDENVDTVRDHIKQIIEDEGRTITDEKTYGYFNMLTKQNDNSLEKTSGNDSLGNGTYVNIVTKDALCNLEDSLDEKDIPELTDDSVAVYGMKKFNYDSIKILGRKFDVKESKYYKIKKDAYISSGFTNEYYIVVNNMDTLTQIFDLQKEVYGDRAFTFRNTIGFDFDGTKQQKINCTKKINQYLVSDAEKEIGNGTAYVEGRAENEEAVHTLYGGIFFLGIFLGTMFLMVTVMIIFYKQTSEGYDDKERYEIMEKVGMSNAEVKKAIQSQVRMVFFLPIVTAAIHVAAAFPMLRRLLMMLNLTDTQLMIECMIGTLLVFLAIYYLVFKLTSRTYYKIVGNQV
;
A
#
# COMPACT_ATOMS: atom_id res chain seq x y z
N LEU A 1 -31.22 16.88 7.58
CA LEU A 1 -30.84 16.40 6.25
C LEU A 1 -29.32 16.45 6.02
N MET A 2 -28.66 17.62 6.09
CA MET A 2 -27.20 17.77 5.84
C MET A 2 -26.32 16.85 6.70
N ALA A 3 -26.63 16.69 8.00
CA ALA A 3 -25.85 15.79 8.87
C ALA A 3 -26.02 14.31 8.47
N ILE A 4 -27.18 13.90 7.98
CA ILE A 4 -27.41 12.54 7.48
C ILE A 4 -26.61 12.31 6.19
N ILE A 5 -26.60 13.29 5.29
CA ILE A 5 -25.81 13.23 4.05
C ILE A 5 -24.32 13.16 4.39
N ALA A 6 -23.84 13.93 5.38
CA ALA A 6 -22.44 13.88 5.83
C ALA A 6 -22.04 12.47 6.29
N VAL A 7 -22.85 11.86 7.16
CA VAL A 7 -22.60 10.50 7.65
C VAL A 7 -22.70 9.48 6.50
N GLY A 8 -23.65 9.65 5.58
CA GLY A 8 -23.79 8.80 4.40
C GLY A 8 -22.56 8.87 3.48
N CYS A 9 -22.06 10.06 3.16
CA CYS A 9 -20.86 10.23 2.35
C CYS A 9 -19.63 9.57 3.01
N LEU A 10 -19.41 9.77 4.32
CA LEU A 10 -18.28 9.17 5.03
C LEU A 10 -18.43 7.65 5.13
N ALA A 11 -19.65 7.14 5.40
CA ALA A 11 -19.90 5.71 5.47
C ALA A 11 -19.63 5.02 4.13
N VAL A 12 -20.07 5.60 3.01
CA VAL A 12 -19.80 5.08 1.66
C VAL A 12 -18.32 5.14 1.35
N ALA A 13 -17.64 6.25 1.67
CA ALA A 13 -16.20 6.39 1.44
C ALA A 13 -15.39 5.34 2.22
N TYR A 14 -15.72 5.13 3.50
CA TYR A 14 -15.04 4.13 4.33
C TYR A 14 -15.37 2.70 3.89
N TYR A 15 -16.62 2.45 3.48
CA TYR A 15 -17.01 1.18 2.91
C TYR A 15 -16.18 0.86 1.66
N ILE A 16 -16.07 1.79 0.72
CA ILE A 16 -15.21 1.66 -0.47
C ILE A 16 -13.76 1.37 -0.05
N ALA A 17 -13.21 2.14 0.90
CA ALA A 17 -11.82 1.99 1.32
C ALA A 17 -11.52 0.62 1.95
N ILE A 18 -12.49 0.03 2.64
CA ILE A 18 -12.31 -1.25 3.34
C ILE A 18 -12.56 -2.44 2.40
N THR A 19 -13.59 -2.37 1.54
CA THR A 19 -14.09 -3.53 0.78
C THR A 19 -13.51 -3.69 -0.61
N THR A 20 -12.90 -2.64 -1.21
CA THR A 20 -12.35 -2.73 -2.56
C THR A 20 -11.05 -3.55 -2.55
N GLU A 21 -11.11 -4.80 -3.03
CA GLU A 21 -9.94 -5.71 -3.03
C GLU A 21 -9.13 -5.64 -4.34
N ASN A 22 -9.77 -5.41 -5.48
CA ASN A 22 -9.12 -5.39 -6.78
C ASN A 22 -8.25 -4.14 -6.96
N PRO A 23 -6.91 -4.27 -7.19
CA PRO A 23 -5.98 -3.14 -7.30
C PRO A 23 -6.36 -2.10 -8.36
N LEU A 24 -6.83 -2.52 -9.54
CA LEU A 24 -7.25 -1.60 -10.60
C LEU A 24 -8.49 -0.78 -10.22
N ASN A 25 -9.44 -1.43 -9.51
CA ASN A 25 -10.60 -0.74 -8.97
C ASN A 25 -10.23 0.18 -7.81
N VAL A 26 -9.20 -0.19 -7.01
CA VAL A 26 -8.66 0.66 -5.93
C VAL A 26 -8.22 2.00 -6.49
N LEU A 27 -7.47 2.03 -7.60
CA LEU A 27 -6.97 3.29 -8.20
C LEU A 27 -8.12 4.20 -8.65
N SER A 28 -9.14 3.67 -9.32
CA SER A 28 -10.28 4.46 -9.80
C SER A 28 -11.20 4.91 -8.66
N LEU A 29 -11.50 4.02 -7.70
CA LEU A 29 -12.38 4.30 -6.58
C LEU A 29 -11.71 5.15 -5.49
N PHE A 30 -10.37 5.20 -5.46
CA PHE A 30 -9.62 6.07 -4.54
C PHE A 30 -10.03 7.53 -4.67
N PHE A 31 -10.06 8.07 -5.88
CA PHE A 31 -10.45 9.46 -6.11
C PHE A 31 -11.90 9.73 -5.69
N VAL A 32 -12.80 8.77 -5.94
CA VAL A 32 -14.20 8.87 -5.52
C VAL A 32 -14.29 8.88 -3.98
N ALA A 33 -13.58 7.99 -3.31
CA ALA A 33 -13.55 7.92 -1.85
C ALA A 33 -12.98 9.22 -1.25
N VAL A 34 -11.88 9.77 -1.80
CA VAL A 34 -11.29 11.02 -1.35
C VAL A 34 -12.28 12.19 -1.48
N LEU A 35 -12.96 12.31 -2.63
CA LEU A 35 -13.97 13.36 -2.82
C LEU A 35 -15.14 13.23 -1.83
N LEU A 36 -15.62 12.00 -1.59
CA LEU A 36 -16.66 11.74 -0.60
C LEU A 36 -16.21 12.07 0.82
N VAL A 37 -14.96 11.77 1.19
CA VAL A 37 -14.38 12.17 2.49
C VAL A 37 -14.32 13.68 2.61
N ILE A 38 -13.85 14.40 1.60
CA ILE A 38 -13.78 15.86 1.61
C ILE A 38 -15.18 16.45 1.80
N VAL A 39 -16.14 16.10 0.94
CA VAL A 39 -17.51 16.61 1.02
C VAL A 39 -18.16 16.22 2.35
N GLY A 40 -18.04 14.95 2.75
CA GLY A 40 -18.56 14.45 4.02
C GLY A 40 -17.98 15.19 5.23
N THR A 41 -16.70 15.50 5.22
CA THR A 41 -16.02 16.24 6.29
C THR A 41 -16.52 17.68 6.38
N TYR A 42 -16.64 18.38 5.26
CA TYR A 42 -17.23 19.74 5.28
C TYR A 42 -18.65 19.73 5.82
N LEU A 43 -19.50 18.83 5.34
CA LEU A 43 -20.87 18.70 5.82
C LEU A 43 -20.94 18.27 7.31
N LEU A 44 -20.02 17.40 7.76
CA LEU A 44 -19.93 17.00 9.16
C LEU A 44 -19.59 18.16 10.07
N PHE A 45 -18.62 18.98 9.71
CA PHE A 45 -18.26 20.16 10.51
C PHE A 45 -19.34 21.24 10.46
N ILE A 46 -19.99 21.48 9.33
CA ILE A 46 -21.03 22.52 9.18
C ILE A 46 -22.34 22.11 9.90
N ALA A 47 -22.81 20.91 9.68
CA ALA A 47 -24.11 20.49 10.19
C ALA A 47 -24.03 19.51 11.36
N GLY A 48 -23.09 18.55 11.31
CA GLY A 48 -22.94 17.51 12.31
C GLY A 48 -22.53 18.06 13.67
N SER A 49 -21.60 19.01 13.70
CA SER A 49 -21.15 19.67 14.93
C SER A 49 -22.29 20.43 15.63
N ILE A 50 -23.15 21.11 14.87
CA ILE A 50 -24.31 21.82 15.43
C ILE A 50 -25.32 20.82 15.99
N VAL A 51 -25.59 19.72 15.29
CA VAL A 51 -26.48 18.66 15.76
C VAL A 51 -25.96 18.04 17.05
N PHE A 52 -24.67 17.69 17.09
CA PHE A 52 -24.03 17.13 18.28
C PHE A 52 -24.09 18.07 19.49
N LEU A 53 -23.78 19.35 19.32
CA LEU A 53 -23.87 20.34 20.39
C LEU A 53 -25.31 20.56 20.88
N LYS A 54 -26.30 20.54 19.96
CA LYS A 54 -27.72 20.57 20.32
C LYS A 54 -28.16 19.32 21.11
N MET A 55 -27.61 18.15 20.80
CA MET A 55 -27.84 16.93 21.59
C MET A 55 -27.25 17.04 23.00
N LEU A 56 -26.00 17.54 23.12
CA LEU A 56 -25.39 17.82 24.43
C LEU A 56 -26.20 18.82 25.24
N ARG A 57 -26.76 19.85 24.59
CA ARG A 57 -27.67 20.83 25.23
C ARG A 57 -28.96 20.20 25.77
N LYS A 58 -29.51 19.16 25.12
CA LYS A 58 -30.69 18.43 25.59
C LYS A 58 -30.43 17.62 26.86
N ASN A 59 -29.19 17.22 27.11
CA ASN A 59 -28.80 16.52 28.34
C ASN A 59 -28.66 17.53 29.49
N LYS A 60 -29.76 17.75 30.24
CA LYS A 60 -29.85 18.73 31.32
C LYS A 60 -28.80 18.56 32.40
N LYS A 61 -28.45 17.32 32.78
CA LYS A 61 -27.42 17.05 33.79
C LYS A 61 -26.01 17.50 33.33
N PHE A 62 -25.69 17.36 32.05
CA PHE A 62 -24.43 17.78 31.46
C PHE A 62 -24.42 19.30 31.25
N TYR A 63 -25.49 19.85 30.63
CA TYR A 63 -25.55 21.23 30.20
C TYR A 63 -25.58 22.24 31.35
N TYR A 64 -26.37 22.01 32.41
CA TYR A 64 -26.49 22.94 33.54
C TYR A 64 -25.33 22.86 34.55
N ASN A 65 -24.29 22.08 34.28
CA ASN A 65 -23.05 22.20 35.04
C ASN A 65 -22.35 23.51 34.67
N LYS A 66 -22.00 24.32 35.68
CA LYS A 66 -21.36 25.66 35.50
C LYS A 66 -20.20 25.67 34.52
N LYS A 67 -19.41 24.57 34.47
CA LYS A 67 -18.28 24.42 33.55
C LYS A 67 -18.68 24.16 32.09
N HIS A 68 -19.84 23.53 31.85
CA HIS A 68 -20.25 23.10 30.51
C HIS A 68 -21.24 24.08 29.87
N PHE A 69 -22.00 24.82 30.65
CA PHE A 69 -23.02 25.76 30.13
C PHE A 69 -22.40 26.84 29.19
N ALA A 70 -21.42 27.58 29.69
CA ALA A 70 -20.74 28.59 28.90
C ALA A 70 -19.98 28.00 27.70
N ALA A 71 -19.34 26.84 27.88
CA ALA A 71 -18.60 26.18 26.83
C ALA A 71 -19.52 25.69 25.70
N VAL A 72 -20.61 24.99 25.99
CA VAL A 72 -21.53 24.44 24.97
C VAL A 72 -22.28 25.55 24.24
N SER A 73 -22.76 26.56 24.96
CA SER A 73 -23.47 27.71 24.36
C SER A 73 -22.55 28.51 23.42
N GLY A 74 -21.33 28.80 23.86
CA GLY A 74 -20.34 29.52 23.05
C GLY A 74 -19.92 28.71 21.82
N MET A 75 -19.76 27.37 21.97
CA MET A 75 -19.39 26.50 20.86
C MET A 75 -20.46 26.37 19.77
N ILE A 76 -21.76 26.39 20.12
CA ILE A 76 -22.85 26.34 19.09
C ILE A 76 -22.71 27.53 18.14
N TYR A 77 -22.38 28.70 18.66
CA TYR A 77 -22.20 29.92 17.85
C TYR A 77 -20.92 29.82 17.01
N ARG A 78 -19.79 29.47 17.63
CA ARG A 78 -18.48 29.35 16.97
C ARG A 78 -18.51 28.31 15.85
N MET A 79 -19.11 27.13 16.07
CA MET A 79 -19.21 26.10 15.06
C MET A 79 -20.04 26.54 13.86
N LYS A 80 -21.07 27.36 14.05
CA LYS A 80 -21.84 27.89 12.94
C LYS A 80 -21.01 28.85 12.05
N GLN A 81 -20.13 29.65 12.67
CA GLN A 81 -19.32 30.66 11.96
C GLN A 81 -18.03 30.05 11.37
N ASN A 82 -17.43 29.06 12.05
CA ASN A 82 -16.06 28.61 11.80
C ASN A 82 -15.94 27.18 11.24
N ALA A 83 -17.06 26.50 10.99
CA ALA A 83 -17.09 25.11 10.57
C ALA A 83 -16.26 24.82 9.30
N GLY A 84 -16.30 25.71 8.30
CA GLY A 84 -15.54 25.56 7.07
C GLY A 84 -14.02 25.56 7.31
N GLY A 85 -13.52 26.48 8.16
CA GLY A 85 -12.10 26.50 8.50
C GLY A 85 -11.65 25.26 9.27
N LEU A 86 -12.49 24.72 10.17
CA LEU A 86 -12.19 23.47 10.89
C LEU A 86 -12.17 22.26 9.95
N ALA A 87 -13.11 22.21 9.00
CA ALA A 87 -13.12 21.19 7.96
C ALA A 87 -11.85 21.26 7.10
N SER A 88 -11.43 22.47 6.69
CA SER A 88 -10.18 22.66 5.94
C SER A 88 -8.95 22.18 6.72
N ILE A 89 -8.85 22.50 8.02
CA ILE A 89 -7.77 22.00 8.89
C ILE A 89 -7.79 20.46 8.93
N CYS A 90 -8.96 19.85 9.08
CA CYS A 90 -9.11 18.39 9.09
C CYS A 90 -8.64 17.76 7.79
N VAL A 91 -9.13 18.23 6.65
CA VAL A 91 -8.77 17.72 5.32
C VAL A 91 -7.29 17.88 5.04
N LEU A 92 -6.72 19.07 5.28
CA LEU A 92 -5.29 19.33 5.10
C LEU A 92 -4.43 18.47 6.03
N SER A 93 -4.84 18.31 7.30
CA SER A 93 -4.14 17.42 8.24
C SER A 93 -4.15 15.96 7.76
N THR A 94 -5.30 15.48 7.22
CA THR A 94 -5.39 14.15 6.62
C THR A 94 -4.45 14.02 5.42
N MET A 95 -4.39 15.05 4.55
CA MET A 95 -3.47 15.06 3.40
C MET A 95 -2.01 15.01 3.84
N VAL A 96 -1.61 15.79 4.85
CA VAL A 96 -0.24 15.74 5.43
C VAL A 96 0.09 14.33 5.89
N LEU A 97 -0.79 13.74 6.72
CA LEU A 97 -0.55 12.42 7.30
C LEU A 97 -0.46 11.33 6.22
N VAL A 98 -1.38 11.30 5.28
CA VAL A 98 -1.38 10.30 4.20
C VAL A 98 -0.17 10.45 3.30
N THR A 99 0.12 11.68 2.84
CA THR A 99 1.21 11.93 1.90
C THR A 99 2.57 11.60 2.51
N ILE A 100 2.86 12.13 3.71
CA ILE A 100 4.16 11.90 4.36
C ILE A 100 4.30 10.44 4.76
N ALA A 101 3.30 9.82 5.41
CA ALA A 101 3.41 8.44 5.84
C ALA A 101 3.60 7.48 4.66
N SER A 102 2.88 7.66 3.55
CA SER A 102 3.00 6.80 2.37
C SER A 102 4.37 6.94 1.70
N THR A 103 4.87 8.16 1.53
CA THR A 103 6.16 8.38 0.86
C THR A 103 7.36 8.00 1.72
N VAL A 104 7.26 8.18 3.05
CA VAL A 104 8.27 7.70 4.00
C VAL A 104 8.30 6.16 4.01
N SER A 105 7.13 5.50 4.03
CA SER A 105 7.06 4.03 3.97
C SER A 105 7.70 3.48 2.71
N LEU A 106 7.41 4.08 1.55
CA LEU A 106 8.02 3.69 0.28
C LEU A 106 9.55 3.86 0.29
N TYR A 107 10.04 4.97 0.83
CA TYR A 107 11.47 5.26 0.85
C TYR A 107 12.24 4.35 1.82
N ILE A 108 11.69 4.08 3.00
CA ILE A 108 12.33 3.17 3.98
C ILE A 108 12.28 1.72 3.50
N GLY A 109 11.17 1.30 2.86
CA GLY A 109 11.03 -0.06 2.34
C GLY A 109 11.78 -0.34 1.03
N LEU A 110 12.47 0.65 0.47
CA LEU A 110 13.10 0.58 -0.85
C LEU A 110 14.16 -0.53 -0.96
N ASP A 111 15.01 -0.68 0.06
CA ASP A 111 16.07 -1.69 0.03
C ASP A 111 15.51 -3.13 0.09
N ASP A 112 14.45 -3.33 0.86
CA ASP A 112 13.78 -4.64 0.94
C ASP A 112 13.03 -4.95 -0.36
N GLU A 113 12.44 -3.93 -0.99
CA GLU A 113 11.80 -4.05 -2.30
C GLU A 113 12.81 -4.36 -3.40
N LEU A 114 13.97 -3.69 -3.37
CA LEU A 114 15.05 -3.95 -4.33
C LEU A 114 15.52 -5.40 -4.24
N LYS A 115 15.74 -5.91 -3.02
CA LYS A 115 16.12 -7.32 -2.80
C LYS A 115 15.00 -8.31 -3.18
N ALA A 116 13.75 -7.95 -2.95
CA ALA A 116 12.62 -8.79 -3.33
C ALA A 116 12.46 -8.86 -4.86
N ARG A 117 12.62 -7.70 -5.54
CA ARG A 117 12.50 -7.61 -7.00
C ARG A 117 13.71 -8.20 -7.74
N TYR A 118 14.90 -7.99 -7.19
CA TYR A 118 16.16 -8.49 -7.74
C TYR A 118 16.88 -9.35 -6.68
N PRO A 119 16.45 -10.61 -6.52
CA PRO A 119 16.93 -11.46 -5.42
C PRO A 119 18.42 -11.78 -5.53
N MET A 120 18.97 -11.75 -6.75
CA MET A 120 20.40 -11.99 -7.02
C MET A 120 20.99 -10.85 -7.87
N GLU A 121 22.31 -10.78 -7.97
CA GLU A 121 23.02 -9.71 -8.71
C GLU A 121 22.68 -9.71 -10.19
N ALA A 122 22.55 -10.88 -10.80
CA ALA A 122 22.06 -11.04 -12.16
C ALA A 122 21.04 -12.18 -12.21
N VAL A 123 19.86 -11.92 -12.75
CA VAL A 123 18.81 -12.91 -12.94
C VAL A 123 18.45 -12.94 -14.42
N SER A 124 18.76 -14.05 -15.07
CA SER A 124 18.45 -14.29 -16.48
C SER A 124 17.17 -15.09 -16.60
N TYR A 125 16.27 -14.62 -17.43
CA TYR A 125 15.02 -15.29 -17.76
C TYR A 125 15.09 -15.81 -19.18
N VAL A 126 14.84 -17.09 -19.36
CA VAL A 126 14.84 -17.75 -20.66
C VAL A 126 13.49 -18.39 -20.88
N ASP A 127 12.72 -17.88 -21.82
CA ASP A 127 11.36 -18.30 -22.13
C ASP A 127 11.32 -19.16 -23.38
N TYR A 128 10.79 -20.38 -23.27
CA TYR A 128 10.68 -21.34 -24.36
C TYR A 128 9.23 -21.68 -24.69
N LEU A 129 9.01 -22.06 -25.96
CA LEU A 129 7.73 -22.65 -26.41
C LEU A 129 7.63 -24.15 -26.15
N LYS A 130 8.68 -24.75 -25.57
CA LYS A 130 8.75 -26.15 -25.13
C LYS A 130 9.44 -26.19 -23.79
N VAL A 131 9.19 -27.22 -23.00
CA VAL A 131 10.02 -27.51 -21.82
C VAL A 131 11.37 -27.94 -22.36
N ASP A 132 12.42 -27.15 -22.12
CA ASP A 132 13.70 -27.32 -22.81
C ASP A 132 14.77 -27.86 -21.88
N GLU A 133 15.65 -28.69 -22.49
CA GLU A 133 16.79 -29.35 -21.89
C GLU A 133 18.08 -28.51 -21.97
N ASN A 134 18.08 -27.39 -22.74
CA ASN A 134 19.29 -26.61 -23.03
C ASN A 134 19.60 -25.50 -21.98
N VAL A 135 18.82 -25.41 -20.92
CA VAL A 135 19.03 -24.40 -19.86
C VAL A 135 20.43 -24.51 -19.24
N ASP A 136 20.97 -25.70 -19.12
CA ASP A 136 22.31 -25.94 -18.56
C ASP A 136 23.42 -25.34 -19.43
N THR A 137 23.29 -25.41 -20.76
CA THR A 137 24.24 -24.80 -21.69
C THR A 137 24.24 -23.28 -21.54
N VAL A 138 23.06 -22.67 -21.47
CA VAL A 138 22.95 -21.21 -21.27
C VAL A 138 23.49 -20.79 -19.90
N ARG A 139 23.20 -21.55 -18.86
CA ARG A 139 23.71 -21.34 -17.51
C ARG A 139 25.24 -21.37 -17.49
N ASP A 140 25.85 -22.38 -18.10
CA ASP A 140 27.30 -22.60 -18.09
C ASP A 140 28.02 -21.50 -18.87
N HIS A 141 27.45 -21.00 -19.98
CA HIS A 141 27.97 -19.83 -20.70
C HIS A 141 27.88 -18.55 -19.85
N ILE A 142 26.75 -18.31 -19.16
CA ILE A 142 26.63 -17.15 -18.25
C ILE A 142 27.71 -17.24 -17.16
N LYS A 143 27.90 -18.40 -16.58
CA LYS A 143 28.94 -18.66 -15.58
C LYS A 143 30.33 -18.33 -16.11
N GLN A 144 30.65 -18.79 -17.31
CA GLN A 144 31.94 -18.47 -17.97
C GLN A 144 32.09 -16.97 -18.17
N ILE A 145 31.06 -16.24 -18.60
CA ILE A 145 31.13 -14.77 -18.74
C ILE A 145 31.46 -14.10 -17.41
N ILE A 146 30.87 -14.55 -16.30
CA ILE A 146 31.13 -14.00 -14.97
C ILE A 146 32.60 -14.26 -14.54
N GLU A 147 33.08 -15.48 -14.77
CA GLU A 147 34.46 -15.89 -14.46
C GLU A 147 35.52 -15.16 -15.34
N ASP A 148 35.22 -14.99 -16.64
CA ASP A 148 36.07 -14.24 -17.58
C ASP A 148 36.18 -12.75 -17.23
N GLU A 149 35.15 -12.19 -16.59
CA GLU A 149 35.23 -10.85 -16.01
C GLU A 149 36.03 -10.78 -14.69
N GLY A 150 36.61 -11.91 -14.26
CA GLY A 150 37.38 -12.02 -13.03
C GLY A 150 36.54 -11.88 -11.78
N ARG A 151 35.28 -12.31 -11.84
CA ARG A 151 34.33 -12.29 -10.69
C ARG A 151 34.20 -13.68 -10.10
N THR A 152 33.99 -13.72 -8.78
CA THR A 152 33.78 -14.97 -8.06
C THR A 152 32.30 -15.14 -7.81
N ILE A 153 31.74 -16.25 -8.28
CA ILE A 153 30.33 -16.60 -8.02
C ILE A 153 30.23 -17.04 -6.56
N THR A 154 29.26 -16.45 -5.83
CA THR A 154 29.01 -16.72 -4.42
C THR A 154 27.75 -17.55 -4.19
N ASP A 155 26.75 -17.43 -5.08
CA ASP A 155 25.53 -18.23 -5.07
C ASP A 155 24.99 -18.39 -6.49
N GLU A 156 24.35 -19.53 -6.74
CA GLU A 156 23.77 -19.89 -8.03
C GLU A 156 22.44 -20.58 -7.84
N LYS A 157 21.42 -20.15 -8.60
CA LYS A 157 20.07 -20.77 -8.58
C LYS A 157 19.56 -20.96 -10.00
N THR A 158 19.06 -22.15 -10.30
CA THR A 158 18.40 -22.44 -11.57
C THR A 158 17.12 -23.20 -11.29
N TYR A 159 15.99 -22.71 -11.84
CA TYR A 159 14.70 -23.37 -11.72
C TYR A 159 13.80 -23.02 -12.89
N GLY A 160 12.93 -23.97 -13.24
CA GLY A 160 11.98 -23.81 -14.33
C GLY A 160 10.53 -23.89 -13.86
N TYR A 161 9.68 -23.08 -14.46
CA TYR A 161 8.25 -23.06 -14.21
C TYR A 161 7.50 -22.46 -15.40
N PHE A 162 6.19 -22.60 -15.41
CA PHE A 162 5.37 -21.76 -16.28
C PHE A 162 4.18 -21.19 -15.52
N ASN A 163 3.73 -20.07 -16.03
CA ASN A 163 2.57 -19.39 -15.48
C ASN A 163 1.47 -19.29 -16.53
N MET A 164 0.24 -19.22 -16.08
CA MET A 164 -0.91 -19.01 -16.96
C MET A 164 -2.00 -18.21 -16.25
N LEU A 165 -2.73 -17.44 -17.02
CA LEU A 165 -3.92 -16.75 -16.56
C LEU A 165 -5.13 -17.63 -16.82
N THR A 166 -5.85 -17.98 -15.75
CA THR A 166 -7.03 -18.83 -15.79
C THR A 166 -8.23 -18.12 -15.19
N LYS A 167 -9.42 -18.69 -15.40
CA LYS A 167 -10.62 -18.33 -14.66
C LYS A 167 -10.92 -19.45 -13.66
N GLN A 168 -11.02 -19.09 -12.40
CA GLN A 168 -11.40 -20.06 -11.37
C GLN A 168 -12.93 -20.13 -11.26
N ASN A 169 -13.48 -21.33 -11.45
CA ASN A 169 -14.86 -21.69 -11.18
C ASN A 169 -14.86 -22.85 -10.17
N ASP A 170 -15.21 -22.55 -8.90
CA ASP A 170 -15.11 -23.51 -7.80
C ASP A 170 -13.71 -24.15 -7.72
N ASN A 171 -13.63 -25.46 -7.96
CA ASN A 171 -12.38 -26.22 -7.99
C ASN A 171 -11.77 -26.37 -9.39
N SER A 172 -12.24 -25.66 -10.39
CA SER A 172 -11.77 -25.74 -11.78
C SER A 172 -11.05 -24.44 -12.20
N LEU A 173 -9.88 -24.61 -12.79
CA LEU A 173 -9.11 -23.56 -13.46
C LEU A 173 -9.30 -23.73 -14.97
N GLU A 174 -10.06 -22.83 -15.55
CA GLU A 174 -10.49 -22.90 -16.95
C GLU A 174 -9.79 -21.83 -17.79
N LYS A 175 -9.82 -21.99 -19.12
CA LYS A 175 -9.34 -20.98 -20.06
C LYS A 175 -10.09 -19.67 -19.87
N THR A 176 -9.35 -18.55 -19.79
CA THR A 176 -9.96 -17.22 -19.80
C THR A 176 -10.51 -16.89 -21.17
N SER A 177 -11.68 -16.25 -21.23
CA SER A 177 -12.17 -15.59 -22.45
C SER A 177 -11.45 -14.23 -22.62
N GLY A 178 -11.20 -13.80 -23.86
CA GLY A 178 -10.44 -12.55 -24.13
C GLY A 178 -10.99 -11.25 -23.51
N ASN A 179 -12.19 -11.30 -22.90
CA ASN A 179 -12.82 -10.22 -22.14
C ASN A 179 -12.65 -10.35 -20.61
N ASP A 180 -12.13 -11.48 -20.09
CA ASP A 180 -11.78 -11.61 -18.68
C ASP A 180 -10.46 -10.88 -18.44
N SER A 181 -10.56 -9.56 -18.36
CA SER A 181 -9.44 -8.65 -18.18
C SER A 181 -8.75 -8.87 -16.82
N LEU A 182 -7.53 -8.40 -16.74
CA LEU A 182 -6.55 -8.44 -15.65
C LEU A 182 -7.08 -8.37 -14.18
N GLY A 183 -8.33 -8.04 -13.95
CA GLY A 183 -8.90 -7.90 -12.60
C GLY A 183 -9.68 -9.10 -12.05
N ASN A 184 -10.12 -10.05 -12.91
CA ASN A 184 -10.96 -11.19 -12.52
C ASN A 184 -10.30 -12.55 -12.78
N GLY A 185 -9.08 -12.57 -13.32
CA GLY A 185 -8.32 -13.78 -13.58
C GLY A 185 -7.64 -14.33 -12.34
N THR A 186 -7.39 -15.63 -12.34
CA THR A 186 -6.54 -16.32 -11.38
C THR A 186 -5.21 -16.60 -12.04
N TYR A 187 -4.14 -16.04 -11.49
CA TYR A 187 -2.79 -16.29 -11.93
C TYR A 187 -2.28 -17.58 -11.30
N VAL A 188 -1.77 -18.47 -12.10
CA VAL A 188 -1.36 -19.82 -11.66
C VAL A 188 0.06 -20.07 -12.10
N ASN A 189 0.94 -20.34 -11.16
CA ASN A 189 2.32 -20.78 -11.38
C ASN A 189 2.38 -22.29 -11.17
N ILE A 190 2.81 -23.06 -12.17
CA ILE A 190 3.03 -24.49 -12.07
C ILE A 190 4.52 -24.73 -11.86
N VAL A 191 4.87 -25.34 -10.73
CA VAL A 191 6.25 -25.51 -10.28
C VAL A 191 6.50 -26.93 -9.77
N THR A 192 7.74 -27.40 -9.82
CA THR A 192 8.18 -28.59 -9.07
C THR A 192 8.53 -28.22 -7.63
N LYS A 193 8.72 -29.21 -6.76
CA LYS A 193 9.17 -28.98 -5.36
C LYS A 193 10.48 -28.20 -5.31
N ASP A 194 11.48 -28.65 -6.07
CA ASP A 194 12.81 -28.01 -6.13
C ASP A 194 12.70 -26.56 -6.64
N ALA A 195 11.89 -26.35 -7.69
CA ALA A 195 11.68 -25.00 -8.23
C ALA A 195 11.04 -24.06 -7.21
N LEU A 196 10.06 -24.54 -6.42
CA LEU A 196 9.45 -23.73 -5.36
C LEU A 196 10.45 -23.38 -4.25
N CYS A 197 11.29 -24.32 -3.83
CA CYS A 197 12.32 -24.08 -2.81
C CYS A 197 13.41 -23.12 -3.30
N ASN A 198 13.79 -23.17 -4.58
CA ASN A 198 14.69 -22.19 -5.19
C ASN A 198 14.06 -20.78 -5.33
N LEU A 199 12.76 -20.75 -5.54
CA LEU A 199 11.99 -19.50 -5.66
C LEU A 199 11.77 -18.85 -4.27
N GLU A 200 11.66 -19.65 -3.21
CA GLU A 200 11.36 -19.16 -1.85
C GLU A 200 12.27 -19.82 -0.80
N ASP A 201 13.33 -19.12 -0.40
CA ASP A 201 14.36 -19.61 0.53
C ASP A 201 13.84 -20.00 1.92
N SER A 202 12.62 -19.59 2.27
CA SER A 202 12.01 -19.94 3.56
C SER A 202 11.25 -21.26 3.56
N LEU A 203 11.21 -21.95 2.42
CA LEU A 203 10.60 -23.27 2.27
C LEU A 203 11.67 -24.34 2.05
N ASP A 204 11.63 -25.38 2.86
CA ASP A 204 12.39 -26.60 2.65
C ASP A 204 11.50 -27.65 1.93
N GLU A 205 12.11 -28.55 1.15
CA GLU A 205 11.39 -29.67 0.51
C GLU A 205 10.58 -30.53 1.50
N LYS A 206 11.04 -30.59 2.75
CA LYS A 206 10.38 -31.31 3.85
C LYS A 206 9.05 -30.67 4.27
N ASP A 207 8.88 -29.39 3.98
CA ASP A 207 7.65 -28.66 4.30
C ASP A 207 6.55 -28.90 3.25
N ILE A 208 6.92 -29.51 2.13
CA ILE A 208 6.03 -29.85 1.01
C ILE A 208 5.67 -31.34 1.12
N PRO A 209 4.38 -31.70 1.07
CA PRO A 209 3.97 -33.09 1.19
C PRO A 209 4.51 -33.97 0.05
N GLU A 210 4.58 -35.27 0.27
CA GLU A 210 4.83 -36.21 -0.80
C GLU A 210 3.71 -36.20 -1.83
N LEU A 211 4.06 -36.01 -3.10
CA LEU A 211 3.13 -35.93 -4.22
C LEU A 211 3.26 -37.11 -5.13
N THR A 212 2.21 -37.40 -5.86
CA THR A 212 2.14 -38.37 -6.97
C THR A 212 1.78 -37.64 -8.26
N ASP A 213 1.85 -38.30 -9.41
CA ASP A 213 1.54 -37.68 -10.71
C ASP A 213 0.08 -37.19 -10.85
N ASP A 214 -0.82 -37.67 -9.99
CA ASP A 214 -2.22 -37.23 -9.92
C ASP A 214 -2.54 -36.39 -8.68
N SER A 215 -1.52 -35.91 -7.95
CA SER A 215 -1.71 -35.07 -6.78
C SER A 215 -0.85 -33.81 -6.81
N VAL A 216 -1.35 -32.72 -6.17
CA VAL A 216 -0.71 -31.44 -6.11
C VAL A 216 -0.77 -30.85 -4.70
N ALA A 217 0.13 -29.89 -4.41
CA ALA A 217 -0.01 -28.97 -3.29
C ALA A 217 -0.28 -27.55 -3.82
N VAL A 218 -1.14 -26.80 -3.12
CA VAL A 218 -1.57 -25.47 -3.56
C VAL A 218 -1.18 -24.43 -2.52
N TYR A 219 -0.31 -23.51 -2.89
CA TYR A 219 0.13 -22.39 -2.07
C TYR A 219 -0.36 -21.09 -2.70
N GLY A 220 -0.88 -20.16 -1.91
CA GLY A 220 -1.34 -18.90 -2.50
C GLY A 220 -1.81 -17.86 -1.50
N MET A 221 -2.13 -16.68 -2.00
CA MET A 221 -2.62 -15.57 -1.21
C MET A 221 -4.03 -15.81 -0.63
N LYS A 222 -4.73 -16.85 -1.10
CA LYS A 222 -5.98 -17.36 -0.51
C LYS A 222 -5.86 -18.87 -0.37
N LYS A 223 -6.43 -19.42 0.71
CA LYS A 223 -6.49 -20.86 0.89
C LYS A 223 -7.45 -21.45 -0.14
N PHE A 224 -7.00 -22.48 -0.85
CA PHE A 224 -7.84 -23.28 -1.74
C PHE A 224 -8.59 -24.33 -0.91
N ASN A 225 -9.92 -24.24 -0.85
CA ASN A 225 -10.74 -25.01 0.10
C ASN A 225 -11.42 -26.24 -0.52
N TYR A 226 -10.78 -26.90 -1.47
CA TYR A 226 -11.29 -28.09 -2.14
C TYR A 226 -10.25 -29.22 -2.07
N ASP A 227 -10.73 -30.46 -1.95
CA ASP A 227 -9.88 -31.65 -1.90
C ASP A 227 -9.37 -32.10 -3.28
N SER A 228 -9.85 -31.50 -4.35
CA SER A 228 -9.37 -31.72 -5.71
C SER A 228 -9.41 -30.43 -6.53
N ILE A 229 -8.51 -30.34 -7.49
CA ILE A 229 -8.43 -29.22 -8.45
C ILE A 229 -8.46 -29.76 -9.88
N LYS A 230 -9.19 -29.09 -10.76
CA LYS A 230 -9.15 -29.34 -12.19
C LYS A 230 -8.34 -28.25 -12.89
N ILE A 231 -7.26 -28.62 -13.53
CA ILE A 231 -6.40 -27.71 -14.30
C ILE A 231 -6.66 -27.96 -15.77
N LEU A 232 -7.34 -27.03 -16.44
CA LEU A 232 -7.72 -27.15 -17.86
C LEU A 232 -8.42 -28.47 -18.21
N GLY A 233 -9.24 -29.00 -17.27
CA GLY A 233 -10.00 -30.26 -17.45
C GLY A 233 -9.35 -31.50 -16.82
N ARG A 234 -8.03 -31.51 -16.57
CA ARG A 234 -7.35 -32.61 -15.87
C ARG A 234 -7.53 -32.48 -14.36
N LYS A 235 -7.95 -33.55 -13.70
CA LYS A 235 -8.19 -33.57 -12.24
C LYS A 235 -6.92 -34.00 -11.49
N PHE A 236 -6.64 -33.31 -10.38
CA PHE A 236 -5.61 -33.65 -9.41
C PHE A 236 -6.20 -33.63 -8.00
N ASP A 237 -5.71 -34.49 -7.14
CA ASP A 237 -6.03 -34.49 -5.71
C ASP A 237 -5.18 -33.45 -5.00
N VAL A 238 -5.78 -32.64 -4.13
CA VAL A 238 -5.06 -31.61 -3.36
C VAL A 238 -4.60 -32.25 -2.04
N LYS A 239 -3.30 -32.49 -1.90
CA LYS A 239 -2.71 -33.03 -0.66
C LYS A 239 -2.57 -31.99 0.43
N GLU A 240 -2.29 -30.77 0.03
CA GLU A 240 -2.14 -29.65 0.94
C GLU A 240 -2.60 -28.36 0.28
N SER A 241 -3.23 -27.47 1.08
CA SER A 241 -3.49 -26.09 0.69
C SER A 241 -3.13 -25.16 1.85
N LYS A 242 -2.17 -24.26 1.60
CA LYS A 242 -1.71 -23.29 2.60
C LYS A 242 -1.84 -21.85 2.07
N TYR A 243 -2.19 -20.94 2.98
CA TYR A 243 -1.95 -19.53 2.73
C TYR A 243 -0.44 -19.30 2.76
N TYR A 244 0.10 -18.85 1.67
CA TYR A 244 1.51 -18.56 1.55
C TYR A 244 1.73 -17.43 0.56
N LYS A 245 2.46 -16.40 0.99
CA LYS A 245 2.85 -15.29 0.13
C LYS A 245 4.31 -15.47 -0.26
N ILE A 246 4.55 -15.90 -1.49
CA ILE A 246 5.89 -15.99 -2.04
C ILE A 246 6.43 -14.58 -2.26
N LYS A 247 7.60 -14.29 -1.68
CA LYS A 247 8.14 -12.93 -1.62
C LYS A 247 8.84 -12.51 -2.92
N LYS A 248 9.43 -13.46 -3.64
CA LYS A 248 10.35 -13.18 -4.77
C LYS A 248 9.66 -12.87 -6.11
N ASP A 249 8.39 -13.24 -6.30
CA ASP A 249 7.66 -12.97 -7.55
C ASP A 249 6.62 -11.83 -7.42
N ALA A 250 6.88 -10.88 -6.55
CA ALA A 250 5.96 -9.76 -6.27
C ALA A 250 5.61 -8.91 -7.53
N TYR A 251 6.39 -9.01 -8.61
CA TYR A 251 6.20 -8.19 -9.80
C TYR A 251 4.98 -8.60 -10.64
N ILE A 252 4.62 -9.88 -10.64
CA ILE A 252 3.50 -10.38 -11.47
C ILE A 252 2.19 -10.39 -10.67
N SER A 253 2.27 -10.63 -9.36
CA SER A 253 1.11 -10.78 -8.49
C SER A 253 0.39 -9.48 -8.12
N SER A 254 1.03 -8.33 -8.27
CA SER A 254 0.47 -7.03 -7.82
C SER A 254 -0.81 -6.59 -8.54
N GLY A 255 -1.13 -7.21 -9.69
CA GLY A 255 -2.34 -6.90 -10.48
C GLY A 255 -3.47 -7.92 -10.38
N PHE A 256 -3.26 -9.07 -9.75
CA PHE A 256 -4.23 -10.17 -9.71
C PHE A 256 -4.87 -10.33 -8.32
N THR A 257 -6.16 -10.61 -8.30
CA THR A 257 -6.91 -10.86 -7.06
C THR A 257 -6.64 -12.22 -6.45
N ASN A 258 -6.29 -13.22 -7.28
CA ASN A 258 -5.97 -14.58 -6.86
C ASN A 258 -4.69 -15.05 -7.57
N GLU A 259 -3.75 -15.53 -6.79
CA GLU A 259 -2.53 -16.16 -7.27
C GLU A 259 -2.31 -17.49 -6.54
N TYR A 260 -1.99 -18.52 -7.31
CA TYR A 260 -1.66 -19.85 -6.79
C TYR A 260 -0.34 -20.34 -7.37
N TYR A 261 0.45 -20.97 -6.51
CA TYR A 261 1.57 -21.83 -6.86
C TYR A 261 1.10 -23.26 -6.70
N ILE A 262 0.97 -23.97 -7.81
CA ILE A 262 0.57 -25.37 -7.83
C ILE A 262 1.83 -26.19 -7.99
N VAL A 263 2.17 -26.90 -6.93
CA VAL A 263 3.35 -27.77 -6.88
C VAL A 263 2.98 -29.14 -7.39
N VAL A 264 3.72 -29.60 -8.38
CA VAL A 264 3.58 -30.91 -8.98
C VAL A 264 4.72 -31.85 -8.57
N ASN A 265 4.52 -33.16 -8.73
CA ASN A 265 5.46 -34.18 -8.30
C ASN A 265 6.83 -34.09 -8.98
N ASN A 266 6.83 -33.93 -10.29
CA ASN A 266 8.04 -34.03 -11.12
C ASN A 266 7.89 -33.20 -12.41
N MET A 267 8.99 -33.13 -13.19
CA MET A 267 9.03 -32.41 -14.45
C MET A 267 8.13 -33.05 -15.54
N ASP A 268 7.91 -34.35 -15.49
CA ASP A 268 7.01 -35.05 -16.45
C ASP A 268 5.56 -34.57 -16.25
N THR A 269 5.10 -34.52 -15.01
CA THR A 269 3.76 -34.01 -14.70
C THR A 269 3.61 -32.54 -15.10
N LEU A 270 4.65 -31.71 -14.84
CA LEU A 270 4.69 -30.30 -15.27
C LEU A 270 4.58 -30.19 -16.79
N THR A 271 5.38 -30.98 -17.53
CA THR A 271 5.38 -30.99 -19.00
C THR A 271 4.01 -31.40 -19.56
N GLN A 272 3.34 -32.39 -18.97
CA GLN A 272 2.00 -32.78 -19.38
C GLN A 272 0.97 -31.66 -19.22
N ILE A 273 1.06 -30.87 -18.14
CA ILE A 273 0.17 -29.70 -17.94
C ILE A 273 0.54 -28.58 -18.92
N PHE A 274 1.85 -28.41 -19.17
CA PHE A 274 2.34 -27.43 -20.14
C PHE A 274 1.86 -27.74 -21.57
N ASP A 275 1.91 -29.00 -21.99
CA ASP A 275 1.40 -29.41 -23.31
C ASP A 275 -0.12 -29.29 -23.40
N LEU A 276 -0.84 -29.61 -22.31
CA LEU A 276 -2.28 -29.42 -22.24
C LEU A 276 -2.67 -27.92 -22.41
N GLN A 277 -1.93 -27.02 -21.78
CA GLN A 277 -2.21 -25.58 -21.96
C GLN A 277 -1.94 -25.14 -23.40
N LYS A 278 -0.95 -25.71 -24.07
CA LYS A 278 -0.69 -25.42 -25.51
C LYS A 278 -1.85 -25.87 -26.38
N GLU A 279 -2.42 -27.03 -26.14
CA GLU A 279 -3.60 -27.53 -26.86
C GLU A 279 -4.81 -26.60 -26.63
N VAL A 280 -5.02 -26.15 -25.38
CA VAL A 280 -6.16 -25.33 -25.00
C VAL A 280 -6.03 -23.89 -25.51
N TYR A 281 -4.85 -23.27 -25.41
CA TYR A 281 -4.65 -21.85 -25.75
C TYR A 281 -4.20 -21.65 -27.20
N GLY A 282 -3.60 -22.66 -27.87
CA GLY A 282 -3.13 -22.59 -29.24
C GLY A 282 -2.05 -21.50 -29.42
N ASP A 283 -2.23 -20.61 -30.38
CA ASP A 283 -1.28 -19.51 -30.67
C ASP A 283 -1.08 -18.52 -29.50
N ARG A 284 -1.94 -18.60 -28.48
CA ARG A 284 -1.83 -17.81 -27.25
C ARG A 284 -1.30 -18.60 -26.07
N ALA A 285 -0.64 -19.73 -26.32
CA ALA A 285 -0.05 -20.54 -25.29
C ALA A 285 1.03 -19.77 -24.53
N PHE A 286 1.11 -20.05 -23.25
CA PHE A 286 2.12 -19.47 -22.36
C PHE A 286 3.46 -20.17 -22.57
N THR A 287 4.56 -19.45 -22.33
CA THR A 287 5.92 -19.97 -22.43
C THR A 287 6.33 -20.70 -21.14
N PHE A 288 7.24 -21.62 -21.28
CA PHE A 288 7.96 -22.20 -20.15
C PHE A 288 9.16 -21.30 -19.85
N ARG A 289 9.30 -20.89 -18.60
CA ARG A 289 10.37 -19.99 -18.14
C ARG A 289 11.40 -20.74 -17.32
N ASN A 290 12.65 -20.63 -17.71
CA ASN A 290 13.80 -20.94 -16.85
C ASN A 290 14.37 -19.64 -16.29
N THR A 291 14.59 -19.66 -14.98
CA THR A 291 15.27 -18.58 -14.26
C THR A 291 16.65 -19.05 -13.86
N ILE A 292 17.67 -18.29 -14.24
CA ILE A 292 19.08 -18.54 -13.93
C ILE A 292 19.61 -17.34 -13.18
N GLY A 293 19.87 -17.49 -11.90
CA GLY A 293 20.34 -16.41 -11.03
C GLY A 293 21.76 -16.64 -10.55
N PHE A 294 22.54 -15.57 -10.49
CA PHE A 294 23.88 -15.56 -9.94
C PHE A 294 24.09 -14.39 -8.99
N ASP A 295 24.66 -14.69 -7.82
CA ASP A 295 25.34 -13.71 -6.98
C ASP A 295 26.85 -13.79 -7.20
N PHE A 296 27.51 -12.66 -7.36
CA PHE A 296 28.95 -12.58 -7.56
C PHE A 296 29.53 -11.29 -6.97
N ASP A 297 30.82 -11.34 -6.66
CA ASP A 297 31.57 -10.23 -6.06
C ASP A 297 31.82 -9.07 -7.05
N GLY A 298 32.25 -7.94 -6.54
CA GLY A 298 32.69 -6.80 -7.34
C GLY A 298 32.07 -5.49 -6.93
N THR A 299 32.65 -4.41 -7.46
CA THR A 299 32.09 -3.06 -7.34
C THR A 299 30.80 -2.92 -8.17
N LYS A 300 29.96 -1.95 -7.84
CA LYS A 300 28.72 -1.67 -8.59
C LYS A 300 28.97 -1.60 -10.11
N GLN A 301 30.00 -0.87 -10.55
CA GLN A 301 30.32 -0.73 -11.97
C GLN A 301 30.76 -2.04 -12.63
N GLN A 302 31.48 -2.89 -11.91
CA GLN A 302 31.90 -4.21 -12.39
C GLN A 302 30.68 -5.13 -12.55
N LYS A 303 29.77 -5.12 -11.60
CA LYS A 303 28.50 -5.87 -11.66
C LYS A 303 27.64 -5.43 -12.85
N ILE A 304 27.49 -4.11 -13.06
CA ILE A 304 26.79 -3.55 -14.23
C ILE A 304 27.44 -4.01 -15.54
N ASN A 305 28.77 -3.96 -15.65
CA ASN A 305 29.48 -4.36 -16.86
C ASN A 305 29.31 -5.86 -17.13
N CYS A 306 29.36 -6.68 -16.10
CA CYS A 306 29.12 -8.12 -16.19
C CYS A 306 27.70 -8.42 -16.68
N THR A 307 26.68 -7.79 -16.07
CA THR A 307 25.27 -7.94 -16.50
C THR A 307 25.06 -7.53 -17.96
N LYS A 308 25.70 -6.46 -18.43
CA LYS A 308 25.66 -6.03 -19.83
C LYS A 308 26.25 -7.08 -20.77
N LYS A 309 27.34 -7.74 -20.42
CA LYS A 309 27.93 -8.82 -21.23
C LYS A 309 27.01 -10.05 -21.26
N ILE A 310 26.40 -10.40 -20.12
CA ILE A 310 25.39 -11.46 -20.08
C ILE A 310 24.23 -11.12 -21.00
N ASN A 311 23.73 -9.88 -20.95
CA ASN A 311 22.62 -9.44 -21.85
C ASN A 311 23.03 -9.50 -23.33
N GLN A 312 24.25 -9.09 -23.64
CA GLN A 312 24.77 -9.16 -25.04
C GLN A 312 24.80 -10.62 -25.52
N TYR A 313 25.29 -11.56 -24.70
CA TYR A 313 25.25 -12.97 -25.02
C TYR A 313 23.80 -13.47 -25.24
N LEU A 314 22.89 -13.19 -24.32
CA LEU A 314 21.51 -13.65 -24.38
C LEU A 314 20.76 -13.13 -25.62
N VAL A 315 21.05 -11.89 -26.06
CA VAL A 315 20.37 -11.27 -27.20
C VAL A 315 20.98 -11.67 -28.55
N SER A 316 22.30 -11.90 -28.62
CA SER A 316 22.97 -12.12 -29.91
C SER A 316 23.43 -13.54 -30.17
N ASP A 317 23.91 -14.26 -29.15
CA ASP A 317 24.57 -15.55 -29.33
C ASP A 317 23.71 -16.73 -28.86
N ALA A 318 22.91 -16.51 -27.80
CA ALA A 318 22.04 -17.54 -27.25
C ALA A 318 20.87 -17.93 -28.16
N GLU A 319 20.56 -17.15 -29.20
CA GLU A 319 19.49 -17.46 -30.17
C GLU A 319 19.64 -18.87 -30.80
N LYS A 320 20.90 -19.31 -31.02
CA LYS A 320 21.21 -20.65 -31.54
C LYS A 320 20.90 -21.78 -30.54
N GLU A 321 20.98 -21.45 -29.26
CA GLU A 321 20.77 -22.40 -28.16
C GLU A 321 19.32 -22.38 -27.68
N ILE A 322 18.69 -21.20 -27.69
CA ILE A 322 17.33 -20.95 -27.23
C ILE A 322 16.30 -21.25 -28.35
N GLY A 323 16.73 -21.29 -29.61
CA GLY A 323 15.83 -21.49 -30.75
C GLY A 323 14.82 -20.35 -30.90
N ASN A 324 13.52 -20.66 -30.90
CA ASN A 324 12.45 -19.65 -31.00
C ASN A 324 12.05 -19.04 -29.63
N GLY A 325 12.90 -19.21 -28.58
CA GLY A 325 12.70 -18.62 -27.28
C GLY A 325 13.09 -17.15 -27.22
N THR A 326 12.85 -16.53 -26.08
CA THR A 326 13.33 -15.18 -25.75
C THR A 326 14.12 -15.21 -24.45
N ALA A 327 15.20 -14.43 -24.38
CA ALA A 327 15.98 -14.33 -23.16
C ALA A 327 16.36 -12.89 -22.85
N TYR A 328 16.42 -12.59 -21.56
CA TYR A 328 16.90 -11.29 -21.06
C TYR A 328 17.45 -11.45 -19.65
N VAL A 329 18.25 -10.51 -19.22
CA VAL A 329 18.82 -10.47 -17.86
C VAL A 329 18.40 -9.18 -17.15
N GLU A 330 18.10 -9.30 -15.87
CA GLU A 330 17.90 -8.18 -14.96
C GLU A 330 19.05 -8.14 -13.94
N GLY A 331 19.75 -7.01 -13.84
CA GLY A 331 20.83 -6.79 -12.88
C GLY A 331 20.38 -5.93 -11.72
N ARG A 332 20.64 -6.39 -10.48
CA ARG A 332 20.34 -5.60 -9.26
C ARG A 332 21.08 -4.27 -9.29
N ALA A 333 22.40 -4.31 -9.49
CA ALA A 333 23.24 -3.13 -9.51
C ALA A 333 22.88 -2.12 -10.62
N GLU A 334 22.38 -2.59 -11.76
CA GLU A 334 21.94 -1.75 -12.88
C GLU A 334 20.63 -1.03 -12.58
N ASN A 335 19.68 -1.74 -11.98
CA ASN A 335 18.34 -1.21 -11.68
C ASN A 335 18.28 -0.39 -10.39
N GLU A 336 19.22 -0.58 -9.46
CA GLU A 336 19.26 0.11 -8.18
C GLU A 336 19.19 1.64 -8.33
N GLU A 337 19.94 2.24 -9.26
CA GLU A 337 19.95 3.69 -9.47
C GLU A 337 18.61 4.21 -10.00
N ALA A 338 17.99 3.49 -10.91
CA ALA A 338 16.67 3.84 -11.45
C ALA A 338 15.60 3.75 -10.36
N VAL A 339 15.63 2.71 -9.54
CA VAL A 339 14.72 2.51 -8.41
C VAL A 339 14.92 3.60 -7.37
N HIS A 340 16.15 3.87 -6.93
CA HIS A 340 16.45 4.95 -5.99
C HIS A 340 16.02 6.33 -6.52
N THR A 341 16.21 6.60 -7.81
CA THR A 341 15.79 7.86 -8.43
C THR A 341 14.27 8.01 -8.42
N LEU A 342 13.53 6.96 -8.78
CA LEU A 342 12.07 6.98 -8.79
C LEU A 342 11.50 7.18 -7.39
N TYR A 343 11.88 6.32 -6.45
CA TYR A 343 11.34 6.37 -5.08
C TYR A 343 11.84 7.59 -4.30
N GLY A 344 13.10 8.01 -4.52
CA GLY A 344 13.62 9.25 -3.98
C GLY A 344 12.88 10.49 -4.51
N GLY A 345 12.50 10.48 -5.79
CA GLY A 345 11.66 11.51 -6.40
C GLY A 345 10.25 11.57 -5.77
N ILE A 346 9.61 10.42 -5.57
CA ILE A 346 8.30 10.32 -4.89
C ILE A 346 8.42 10.81 -3.44
N PHE A 347 9.47 10.41 -2.73
CA PHE A 347 9.74 10.85 -1.36
C PHE A 347 9.92 12.36 -1.29
N PHE A 348 10.73 12.94 -2.16
CA PHE A 348 10.92 14.40 -2.22
C PHE A 348 9.61 15.13 -2.46
N LEU A 349 8.82 14.70 -3.45
CA LEU A 349 7.51 15.28 -3.72
C LEU A 349 6.55 15.16 -2.53
N GLY A 350 6.56 14.02 -1.85
CA GLY A 350 5.72 13.79 -0.68
C GLY A 350 6.07 14.70 0.49
N ILE A 351 7.35 14.85 0.81
CA ILE A 351 7.81 15.78 1.86
C ILE A 351 7.51 17.23 1.47
N PHE A 352 7.74 17.60 0.21
CA PHE A 352 7.46 18.94 -0.29
C PHE A 352 5.96 19.29 -0.17
N LEU A 353 5.08 18.45 -0.71
CA LEU A 353 3.63 18.65 -0.65
C LEU A 353 3.11 18.58 0.79
N GLY A 354 3.58 17.62 1.58
CA GLY A 354 3.23 17.51 3.00
C GLY A 354 3.61 18.76 3.80
N THR A 355 4.79 19.31 3.55
CA THR A 355 5.23 20.57 4.16
C THR A 355 4.38 21.75 3.72
N MET A 356 4.01 21.83 2.43
CA MET A 356 3.09 22.86 1.93
C MET A 356 1.72 22.78 2.62
N PHE A 357 1.12 21.60 2.70
CA PHE A 357 -0.17 21.40 3.39
C PHE A 357 -0.07 21.74 4.88
N LEU A 358 1.05 21.39 5.52
CA LEU A 358 1.33 21.75 6.91
C LEU A 358 1.39 23.29 7.09
N MET A 359 2.12 23.99 6.22
CA MET A 359 2.20 25.47 6.27
C MET A 359 0.82 26.11 6.11
N VAL A 360 0.02 25.65 5.14
CA VAL A 360 -1.36 26.15 4.94
C VAL A 360 -2.21 25.87 6.17
N THR A 361 -2.09 24.67 6.78
CA THR A 361 -2.79 24.33 8.02
C THR A 361 -2.42 25.27 9.14
N VAL A 362 -1.14 25.54 9.35
CA VAL A 362 -0.63 26.49 10.37
C VAL A 362 -1.16 27.90 10.14
N MET A 363 -1.17 28.37 8.88
CA MET A 363 -1.70 29.68 8.53
C MET A 363 -3.20 29.80 8.84
N ILE A 364 -4.00 28.80 8.44
CA ILE A 364 -5.45 28.78 8.73
C ILE A 364 -5.69 28.81 10.24
N ILE A 365 -4.95 28.02 11.01
CA ILE A 365 -5.04 28.00 12.47
C ILE A 365 -4.71 29.36 13.06
N PHE A 366 -3.60 29.99 12.64
CA PHE A 366 -3.15 31.28 13.16
C PHE A 366 -4.17 32.40 12.88
N TYR A 367 -4.58 32.54 11.61
CA TYR A 367 -5.54 33.59 11.25
C TYR A 367 -6.89 33.37 11.93
N LYS A 368 -7.34 32.13 12.02
CA LYS A 368 -8.59 31.79 12.67
C LYS A 368 -8.56 32.11 14.16
N GLN A 369 -7.51 31.72 14.89
CA GLN A 369 -7.40 32.01 16.32
C GLN A 369 -7.28 33.52 16.58
N THR A 370 -6.59 34.23 15.70
CA THR A 370 -6.47 35.71 15.83
C THR A 370 -7.84 36.35 15.64
N SER A 371 -8.59 35.99 14.59
CA SER A 371 -9.95 36.52 14.35
C SER A 371 -10.91 36.18 15.49
N GLU A 372 -10.91 34.93 15.96
CA GLU A 372 -11.72 34.51 17.10
C GLU A 372 -11.37 35.26 18.38
N GLY A 373 -10.08 35.62 18.57
CA GLY A 373 -9.64 36.39 19.71
C GLY A 373 -10.29 37.77 19.77
N TYR A 374 -10.41 38.48 18.63
CA TYR A 374 -11.09 39.76 18.55
C TYR A 374 -12.60 39.66 18.77
N ASP A 375 -13.26 38.69 18.14
CA ASP A 375 -14.70 38.43 18.30
C ASP A 375 -15.09 38.05 19.75
N ASP A 376 -14.22 37.36 20.43
CA ASP A 376 -14.47 36.88 21.79
C ASP A 376 -14.19 37.98 22.85
N LYS A 377 -13.37 38.98 22.54
CA LYS A 377 -13.03 40.04 23.47
C LYS A 377 -14.29 40.71 24.04
N GLU A 378 -15.20 41.16 23.16
CA GLU A 378 -16.46 41.83 23.59
C GLU A 378 -17.33 40.89 24.44
N ARG A 379 -17.36 39.59 24.13
CA ARG A 379 -18.17 38.59 24.86
C ARG A 379 -17.65 38.37 26.28
N TYR A 380 -16.34 38.34 26.45
CA TYR A 380 -15.75 38.15 27.75
C TYR A 380 -15.90 39.37 28.63
N GLU A 381 -15.83 40.59 28.08
CA GLU A 381 -16.16 41.80 28.77
C GLU A 381 -17.62 41.79 29.29
N ILE A 382 -18.57 41.25 28.52
CA ILE A 382 -19.95 41.09 28.95
C ILE A 382 -20.05 40.05 30.07
N MET A 383 -19.35 38.91 29.99
CA MET A 383 -19.38 37.86 31.01
C MET A 383 -18.82 38.35 32.37
N GLU A 384 -17.78 39.17 32.36
CA GLU A 384 -17.23 39.81 33.54
C GLU A 384 -18.21 40.80 34.16
N LYS A 385 -18.90 41.60 33.34
CA LYS A 385 -19.95 42.54 33.80
C LYS A 385 -21.14 41.81 34.44
N VAL A 386 -21.42 40.57 34.05
CA VAL A 386 -22.48 39.72 34.62
C VAL A 386 -22.01 38.93 35.86
N GLY A 387 -20.74 39.14 36.32
CA GLY A 387 -20.25 38.60 37.59
C GLY A 387 -19.43 37.31 37.52
N MET A 388 -18.97 36.89 36.33
CA MET A 388 -17.99 35.81 36.24
C MET A 388 -16.59 36.30 36.64
N SER A 389 -15.90 35.54 37.45
CA SER A 389 -14.51 35.85 37.81
C SER A 389 -13.56 35.62 36.61
N ASN A 390 -12.46 36.39 36.52
CA ASN A 390 -11.45 36.26 35.49
C ASN A 390 -10.88 34.84 35.38
N ALA A 391 -10.79 34.11 36.51
CA ALA A 391 -10.36 32.73 36.54
C ALA A 391 -11.38 31.75 35.88
N GLU A 392 -12.67 32.00 36.04
CA GLU A 392 -13.75 31.21 35.43
C GLU A 392 -13.84 31.49 33.92
N VAL A 393 -13.73 32.74 33.53
CA VAL A 393 -13.65 33.20 32.14
C VAL A 393 -12.47 32.53 31.45
N LYS A 394 -11.27 32.61 32.03
CA LYS A 394 -10.05 31.98 31.49
C LYS A 394 -10.19 30.44 31.32
N LYS A 395 -10.79 29.76 32.29
CA LYS A 395 -11.04 28.30 32.19
C LYS A 395 -12.03 27.96 31.09
N ALA A 396 -13.09 28.75 30.94
CA ALA A 396 -14.09 28.56 29.88
C ALA A 396 -13.45 28.69 28.49
N ILE A 397 -12.65 29.78 28.28
CA ILE A 397 -11.88 29.98 27.08
C ILE A 397 -10.97 28.80 26.77
N GLN A 398 -10.14 28.40 27.74
CA GLN A 398 -9.19 27.29 27.55
C GLN A 398 -9.89 25.98 27.14
N SER A 399 -11.05 25.72 27.71
CA SER A 399 -11.83 24.51 27.36
C SER A 399 -12.37 24.57 25.95
N GLN A 400 -12.88 25.73 25.51
CA GLN A 400 -13.42 25.91 24.16
C GLN A 400 -12.32 25.87 23.11
N VAL A 401 -11.22 26.60 23.32
CA VAL A 401 -10.09 26.63 22.38
C VAL A 401 -9.49 25.24 22.21
N ARG A 402 -9.30 24.49 23.29
CA ARG A 402 -8.81 23.10 23.20
C ARG A 402 -9.74 22.20 22.39
N MET A 403 -11.05 22.24 22.63
CA MET A 403 -12.01 21.37 21.96
C MET A 403 -12.07 21.69 20.45
N VAL A 404 -12.14 22.98 20.08
CA VAL A 404 -12.12 23.42 18.69
C VAL A 404 -10.83 23.02 17.97
N PHE A 405 -9.71 23.06 18.69
CA PHE A 405 -8.41 22.79 18.13
C PHE A 405 -8.14 21.30 17.89
N PHE A 406 -8.51 20.44 18.85
CA PHE A 406 -8.25 19.01 18.75
C PHE A 406 -9.29 18.23 17.93
N LEU A 407 -10.50 18.75 17.76
CA LEU A 407 -11.55 18.08 16.98
C LEU A 407 -11.13 17.77 15.54
N PRO A 408 -10.54 18.70 14.76
CA PRO A 408 -10.09 18.40 13.39
C PRO A 408 -9.03 17.31 13.31
N ILE A 409 -8.07 17.28 14.24
CA ILE A 409 -6.99 16.30 14.19
C ILE A 409 -7.46 14.88 14.59
N VAL A 410 -8.37 14.78 15.57
CA VAL A 410 -8.98 13.51 15.94
C VAL A 410 -9.77 12.96 14.74
N THR A 411 -10.53 13.82 14.06
CA THR A 411 -11.26 13.43 12.85
C THR A 411 -10.30 13.03 11.72
N ALA A 412 -9.19 13.76 11.53
CA ALA A 412 -8.16 13.41 10.56
C ALA A 412 -7.52 12.04 10.86
N ALA A 413 -7.22 11.73 12.12
CA ALA A 413 -6.70 10.43 12.52
C ALA A 413 -7.68 9.29 12.22
N ILE A 414 -8.99 9.52 12.43
CA ILE A 414 -10.04 8.56 12.05
C ILE A 414 -10.08 8.36 10.52
N HIS A 415 -10.00 9.44 9.73
CA HIS A 415 -9.94 9.34 8.27
C HIS A 415 -8.75 8.53 7.79
N VAL A 416 -7.57 8.78 8.36
CA VAL A 416 -6.33 8.04 8.04
C VAL A 416 -6.48 6.56 8.39
N ALA A 417 -7.01 6.23 9.57
CA ALA A 417 -7.22 4.84 9.97
C ALA A 417 -8.21 4.12 9.04
N ALA A 418 -9.30 4.80 8.64
CA ALA A 418 -10.29 4.23 7.71
C ALA A 418 -9.74 4.08 6.27
N ALA A 419 -8.84 4.98 5.85
CA ALA A 419 -8.19 4.93 4.54
C ALA A 419 -7.05 3.90 4.47
N PHE A 420 -6.50 3.45 5.61
CA PHE A 420 -5.32 2.58 5.67
C PHE A 420 -5.42 1.32 4.79
N PRO A 421 -6.52 0.54 4.78
CA PRO A 421 -6.63 -0.65 3.93
C PRO A 421 -6.47 -0.32 2.44
N MET A 422 -7.04 0.80 1.99
CA MET A 422 -6.95 1.24 0.60
C MET A 422 -5.55 1.75 0.25
N LEU A 423 -4.92 2.54 1.15
CA LEU A 423 -3.54 3.02 0.99
C LEU A 423 -2.56 1.86 0.92
N ARG A 424 -2.72 0.85 1.78
CA ARG A 424 -1.92 -0.37 1.75
C ARG A 424 -1.97 -1.04 0.37
N ARG A 425 -3.15 -1.18 -0.21
CA ARG A 425 -3.33 -1.81 -1.54
C ARG A 425 -2.69 -0.96 -2.65
N LEU A 426 -2.80 0.37 -2.57
CA LEU A 426 -2.12 1.27 -3.52
C LEU A 426 -0.59 1.15 -3.42
N LEU A 427 -0.05 1.10 -2.20
CA LEU A 427 1.39 0.95 -1.99
C LEU A 427 1.89 -0.44 -2.39
N MET A 428 1.06 -1.49 -2.23
CA MET A 428 1.36 -2.83 -2.76
C MET A 428 1.47 -2.84 -4.30
N MET A 429 0.77 -1.97 -5.03
CA MET A 429 0.97 -1.81 -6.48
C MET A 429 2.33 -1.20 -6.83
N LEU A 430 2.96 -0.52 -5.88
CA LEU A 430 4.34 -0.03 -5.94
C LEU A 430 5.31 -1.00 -5.24
N ASN A 431 4.93 -2.27 -5.12
CA ASN A 431 5.66 -3.37 -4.49
C ASN A 431 5.90 -3.24 -2.98
N LEU A 432 5.45 -2.20 -2.29
CA LEU A 432 5.58 -2.12 -0.84
C LEU A 432 4.61 -3.11 -0.16
N THR A 433 5.14 -4.26 0.26
CA THR A 433 4.34 -5.36 0.81
C THR A 433 4.40 -5.46 2.33
N ASP A 434 5.37 -4.81 2.97
CA ASP A 434 5.51 -4.82 4.43
C ASP A 434 4.46 -3.94 5.10
N THR A 435 3.41 -4.60 5.60
CA THR A 435 2.31 -3.94 6.31
C THR A 435 2.74 -3.39 7.66
N GLN A 436 3.70 -4.03 8.34
CA GLN A 436 4.18 -3.59 9.65
C GLN A 436 4.94 -2.26 9.50
N LEU A 437 5.87 -2.19 8.55
CA LEU A 437 6.59 -0.96 8.21
C LEU A 437 5.64 0.20 7.91
N MET A 438 4.57 -0.06 7.13
CA MET A 438 3.56 0.95 6.81
C MET A 438 2.84 1.47 8.06
N ILE A 439 2.47 0.58 9.00
CA ILE A 439 1.83 0.96 10.28
C ILE A 439 2.80 1.79 11.13
N GLU A 440 4.04 1.37 11.25
CA GLU A 440 5.07 2.06 12.02
C GLU A 440 5.33 3.48 11.47
N CYS A 441 5.48 3.62 10.16
CA CYS A 441 5.62 4.91 9.50
C CYS A 441 4.39 5.81 9.69
N MET A 442 3.19 5.24 9.64
CA MET A 442 1.95 6.00 9.84
C MET A 442 1.82 6.49 11.28
N ILE A 443 2.12 5.65 12.27
CA ILE A 443 2.13 6.02 13.68
C ILE A 443 3.23 7.06 13.95
N GLY A 444 4.44 6.85 13.44
CA GLY A 444 5.55 7.80 13.57
C GLY A 444 5.21 9.17 12.98
N THR A 445 4.65 9.20 11.78
CA THR A 445 4.19 10.45 11.13
C THR A 445 3.10 11.13 11.94
N LEU A 446 2.13 10.38 12.47
CA LEU A 446 1.07 10.94 13.33
C LEU A 446 1.65 11.57 14.60
N LEU A 447 2.61 10.91 15.26
CA LEU A 447 3.26 11.44 16.47
C LEU A 447 4.04 12.72 16.20
N VAL A 448 4.82 12.76 15.12
CA VAL A 448 5.55 13.96 14.70
C VAL A 448 4.58 15.09 14.36
N PHE A 449 3.52 14.79 13.60
CA PHE A 449 2.49 15.76 13.27
C PHE A 449 1.79 16.31 14.52
N LEU A 450 1.43 15.46 15.48
CA LEU A 450 0.84 15.86 16.76
C LEU A 450 1.77 16.78 17.56
N ALA A 451 3.07 16.50 17.57
CA ALA A 451 4.05 17.35 18.25
C ALA A 451 4.12 18.77 17.63
N ILE A 452 4.19 18.84 16.29
CA ILE A 452 4.19 20.12 15.56
C ILE A 452 2.86 20.85 15.78
N TYR A 453 1.75 20.16 15.67
CA TYR A 453 0.40 20.70 15.86
C TYR A 453 0.22 21.27 17.27
N TYR A 454 0.71 20.57 18.31
CA TYR A 454 0.71 21.04 19.68
C TYR A 454 1.57 22.30 19.87
N LEU A 455 2.73 22.36 19.22
CA LEU A 455 3.60 23.53 19.25
C LEU A 455 2.91 24.75 18.62
N VAL A 456 2.26 24.58 17.48
CA VAL A 456 1.44 25.61 16.82
C VAL A 456 0.31 26.05 17.75
N PHE A 457 -0.39 25.10 18.37
CA PHE A 457 -1.43 25.40 19.37
C PHE A 457 -0.90 26.27 20.51
N LYS A 458 0.24 25.94 21.07
CA LYS A 458 0.85 26.68 22.18
C LYS A 458 1.21 28.13 21.78
N LEU A 459 1.75 28.30 20.56
CA LEU A 459 2.14 29.61 20.04
C LEU A 459 0.90 30.50 19.74
N THR A 460 -0.06 29.92 19.03
CA THR A 460 -1.28 30.66 18.63
C THR A 460 -2.17 30.98 19.83
N SER A 461 -2.27 30.07 20.81
CA SER A 461 -2.99 30.33 22.06
C SER A 461 -2.41 31.49 22.85
N ARG A 462 -1.09 31.70 22.84
CA ARG A 462 -0.46 32.89 23.49
C ARG A 462 -0.91 34.18 22.82
N THR A 463 -0.98 34.22 21.50
CA THR A 463 -1.46 35.41 20.75
C THR A 463 -2.93 35.67 21.05
N TYR A 464 -3.76 34.64 21.06
CA TYR A 464 -5.17 34.71 21.44
C TYR A 464 -5.35 35.32 22.84
N TYR A 465 -4.61 34.80 23.85
CA TYR A 465 -4.69 35.34 25.22
C TYR A 465 -4.21 36.79 25.33
N LYS A 466 -3.25 37.21 24.52
CA LYS A 466 -2.85 38.64 24.48
C LYS A 466 -3.98 39.53 23.97
N ILE A 467 -4.72 39.11 22.95
CA ILE A 467 -5.83 39.85 22.35
C ILE A 467 -7.00 39.98 23.34
N VAL A 468 -7.35 38.86 23.99
CA VAL A 468 -8.49 38.83 24.92
C VAL A 468 -8.13 39.37 26.29
N GLY A 469 -6.87 39.26 26.74
CA GLY A 469 -6.42 39.60 28.11
C GLY A 469 -5.74 40.96 28.27
N ASN A 470 -5.67 41.83 27.24
CA ASN A 470 -4.99 43.14 27.31
C ASN A 470 -5.73 44.19 28.18
N GLN A 471 -6.70 43.79 28.98
CA GLN A 471 -7.34 44.61 30.00
C GLN A 471 -7.47 43.91 31.38
N VAL A 472 -6.71 42.81 31.60
CA VAL A 472 -6.65 42.13 32.91
C VAL A 472 -5.23 42.18 33.43
#